data_4144e51a98b60f9c334dd06f279c8aca
#
_entry.id   4144e51a98b60f9c334dd06f279c8aca
#
_cell.length_a   1.000
_cell.length_b   1.000
_cell.length_c   1.000
_cell.angle_alpha   90.00
_cell.angle_beta   90.00
_cell.angle_gamma   90.00
#
_symmetry.space_group_name_H-M   'P 1'
#
loop_
_entity.id
_entity.type
_entity.pdbx_description
1 polymer ?
#
loop_
_entity_poly.entity_id
_entity_poly.type
_entity_poly.pdbx_seq_one_letter_code
_entity_poly.pdbx_strand_id
1 'polypeptide(L)'
;MKVRLGDYIQEYSVKNKDDENISVYSVTNTKGFCKDYFGKEVASKDKTTYKIVPYGYFAYNPSRINVGSVDWQRKEKKVIVSPLYNVFSVSPDLERQYLYYYLKSDFVLQRIKAVATGSVRDNLKLSMLYEFPIELPALEKQRKIVKILDKVSDVIEKKEQELEQLDTLVKSRFAEMFGDPIQNPYNWSIK
;
A
#
# COMPACT_ATOMS: atom_id res chain seq x y z
N MET A 1 -18.24 14.61 -12.30
CA MET A 1 -18.68 13.73 -13.41
C MET A 1 -18.11 12.34 -13.11
N LYS A 2 -18.91 11.28 -13.26
CA LYS A 2 -18.41 9.90 -13.17
C LYS A 2 -17.84 9.49 -14.52
N VAL A 3 -16.61 8.96 -14.51
CA VAL A 3 -15.89 8.48 -15.70
C VAL A 3 -15.35 7.08 -15.45
N ARG A 4 -14.88 6.39 -16.50
CA ARG A 4 -14.18 5.11 -16.36
C ARG A 4 -12.74 5.37 -15.94
N LEU A 5 -12.25 4.62 -14.97
CA LEU A 5 -10.84 4.75 -14.53
C LEU A 5 -9.87 4.42 -15.67
N GLY A 6 -10.22 3.47 -16.54
CA GLY A 6 -9.40 3.07 -17.70
C GLY A 6 -9.08 4.19 -18.68
N ASP A 7 -9.88 5.28 -18.71
CA ASP A 7 -9.61 6.45 -19.55
C ASP A 7 -8.48 7.33 -19.01
N TYR A 8 -8.06 7.11 -17.75
CA TYR A 8 -7.08 7.93 -17.01
C TYR A 8 -5.87 7.15 -16.48
N ILE A 9 -5.83 5.83 -16.70
CA ILE A 9 -4.69 5.00 -16.34
C ILE A 9 -4.25 4.16 -17.54
N GLN A 10 -2.94 3.92 -17.66
CA GLN A 10 -2.38 3.12 -18.74
C GLN A 10 -1.40 2.09 -18.21
N GLU A 11 -1.53 0.84 -18.65
CA GLU A 11 -0.59 -0.23 -18.30
C GLU A 11 0.84 0.13 -18.65
N TYR A 12 1.75 -0.22 -17.73
CA TYR A 12 3.18 -0.11 -17.92
C TYR A 12 3.83 -1.44 -17.56
N SER A 13 4.33 -2.16 -18.56
CA SER A 13 4.85 -3.53 -18.40
C SER A 13 6.30 -3.68 -18.85
N VAL A 14 7.12 -2.65 -18.59
CA VAL A 14 8.57 -2.69 -18.90
C VAL A 14 9.29 -3.53 -17.86
N LYS A 15 10.11 -4.48 -18.34
CA LYS A 15 10.92 -5.36 -17.50
C LYS A 15 12.36 -4.85 -17.38
N ASN A 16 13.05 -5.26 -16.32
CA ASN A 16 14.46 -4.98 -16.07
C ASN A 16 15.37 -5.90 -16.90
N LYS A 17 15.20 -5.92 -18.23
CA LYS A 17 15.86 -6.88 -19.14
C LYS A 17 17.39 -6.87 -19.06
N ASP A 18 17.96 -5.71 -18.79
CA ASP A 18 19.40 -5.50 -18.73
C ASP A 18 19.99 -5.82 -17.33
N ASP A 19 19.17 -6.42 -16.45
CA ASP A 19 19.50 -6.76 -15.07
C ASP A 19 20.17 -5.61 -14.29
N GLU A 20 19.68 -4.39 -14.53
CA GLU A 20 20.17 -3.22 -13.81
C GLU A 20 20.04 -3.44 -12.30
N ASN A 21 21.02 -2.98 -11.54
CA ASN A 21 20.98 -3.06 -10.08
C ASN A 21 20.00 -2.04 -9.47
N ILE A 22 18.70 -2.34 -9.62
CA ILE A 22 17.60 -1.53 -9.12
C ILE A 22 17.06 -2.17 -7.84
N SER A 23 16.71 -1.34 -6.86
CA SER A 23 16.12 -1.79 -5.59
C SER A 23 14.79 -2.51 -5.81
N VAL A 24 14.66 -3.70 -5.20
CA VAL A 24 13.41 -4.47 -5.19
C VAL A 24 12.47 -3.95 -4.10
N TYR A 25 11.22 -3.72 -4.46
CA TYR A 25 10.17 -3.28 -3.55
C TYR A 25 8.98 -4.25 -3.57
N SER A 26 8.32 -4.33 -2.44
CA SER A 26 6.97 -4.88 -2.31
C SER A 26 5.97 -3.75 -2.08
N VAL A 27 4.69 -3.98 -2.42
CA VAL A 27 3.60 -3.05 -2.09
C VAL A 27 2.70 -3.73 -1.08
N THR A 28 2.60 -3.15 0.11
CA THR A 28 1.77 -3.65 1.21
C THR A 28 0.59 -2.72 1.47
N ASN A 29 -0.42 -3.23 2.21
CA ASN A 29 -1.60 -2.43 2.55
C ASN A 29 -1.29 -1.32 3.57
N THR A 30 -0.33 -1.54 4.46
CA THR A 30 -0.01 -0.59 5.56
C THR A 30 1.13 0.36 5.21
N LYS A 31 2.24 -0.17 4.63
CA LYS A 31 3.47 0.62 4.37
C LYS A 31 3.60 1.09 2.92
N GLY A 32 2.65 0.71 2.02
CA GLY A 32 2.78 0.96 0.60
C GLY A 32 4.06 0.34 0.03
N PHE A 33 4.79 1.08 -0.80
CA PHE A 33 6.10 0.65 -1.30
C PHE A 33 7.11 0.54 -0.17
N CYS A 34 7.61 -0.67 0.10
CA CYS A 34 8.62 -0.93 1.12
C CYS A 34 9.66 -1.94 0.63
N LYS A 35 10.91 -1.77 1.10
CA LYS A 35 12.01 -2.73 0.96
C LYS A 35 11.85 -3.83 2.03
N ASP A 36 12.43 -5.01 1.78
CA ASP A 36 12.68 -6.07 2.76
C ASP A 36 11.46 -6.48 3.61
N TYR A 37 10.25 -6.42 3.01
CA TYR A 37 9.01 -6.76 3.71
C TYR A 37 9.01 -8.14 4.38
N PHE A 38 9.76 -9.09 3.82
CA PHE A 38 9.80 -10.48 4.31
C PHE A 38 11.01 -10.81 5.19
N GLY A 39 11.87 -9.85 5.53
CA GLY A 39 13.06 -10.05 6.38
C GLY A 39 14.09 -11.04 5.85
N LYS A 40 13.92 -11.52 4.61
CA LYS A 40 14.83 -12.43 3.87
C LYS A 40 14.88 -11.95 2.43
N GLU A 41 15.99 -12.21 1.74
CA GLU A 41 16.07 -12.06 0.28
C GLU A 41 15.11 -13.04 -0.41
N VAL A 42 13.84 -12.66 -0.51
CA VAL A 42 12.81 -13.42 -1.25
C VAL A 42 12.88 -13.11 -2.74
N ALA A 43 13.65 -12.09 -3.12
CA ALA A 43 13.86 -11.75 -4.51
C ALA A 43 14.67 -12.85 -5.22
N SER A 44 14.22 -13.26 -6.41
CA SER A 44 15.03 -14.12 -7.28
C SER A 44 16.41 -13.50 -7.53
N LYS A 45 17.44 -14.32 -7.66
CA LYS A 45 18.79 -13.87 -8.08
C LYS A 45 18.73 -13.21 -9.45
N ASP A 46 17.94 -13.78 -10.37
CA ASP A 46 17.62 -13.19 -11.68
C ASP A 46 16.46 -12.21 -11.55
N LYS A 47 16.73 -10.93 -11.82
CA LYS A 47 15.77 -9.83 -11.78
C LYS A 47 15.33 -9.33 -13.16
N THR A 48 15.71 -10.02 -14.23
CA THR A 48 15.40 -9.63 -15.62
C THR A 48 13.92 -9.67 -15.94
N THR A 49 13.15 -10.50 -15.22
CA THR A 49 11.71 -10.64 -15.35
C THR A 49 10.92 -9.62 -14.53
N TYR A 50 11.57 -8.95 -13.56
CA TYR A 50 10.94 -7.96 -12.67
C TYR A 50 10.47 -6.73 -13.46
N LYS A 51 9.35 -6.15 -13.05
CA LYS A 51 8.79 -4.97 -13.68
C LYS A 51 9.35 -3.69 -13.08
N ILE A 52 9.76 -2.76 -13.93
CA ILE A 52 10.21 -1.42 -13.53
C ILE A 52 8.98 -0.58 -13.15
N VAL A 53 9.10 0.14 -12.04
CA VAL A 53 8.11 1.12 -11.59
C VAL A 53 8.81 2.47 -11.51
N PRO A 54 8.60 3.38 -12.48
CA PRO A 54 9.13 4.74 -12.44
C PRO A 54 8.52 5.55 -11.30
N TYR A 55 9.17 6.65 -10.93
CA TYR A 55 8.60 7.63 -10.01
C TYR A 55 7.21 8.10 -10.51
N GLY A 56 6.24 8.14 -9.61
CA GLY A 56 4.88 8.56 -9.92
C GLY A 56 3.96 7.49 -10.51
N TYR A 57 4.46 6.28 -10.76
CA TYR A 57 3.66 5.17 -11.26
C TYR A 57 3.10 4.33 -10.12
N PHE A 58 1.94 3.75 -10.33
CA PHE A 58 1.29 2.84 -9.41
C PHE A 58 1.74 1.41 -9.62
N ALA A 59 1.77 0.64 -8.52
CA ALA A 59 1.84 -0.81 -8.59
C ALA A 59 0.89 -1.44 -7.56
N TYR A 60 0.35 -2.60 -7.88
CA TYR A 60 -0.41 -3.40 -6.94
C TYR A 60 -0.19 -4.90 -7.14
N ASN A 61 -0.33 -5.64 -6.07
CA ASN A 61 -0.38 -7.10 -6.12
C ASN A 61 -1.81 -7.54 -6.43
N PRO A 62 -2.06 -8.22 -7.58
CA PRO A 62 -3.40 -8.65 -7.99
C PRO A 62 -4.14 -9.49 -6.94
N SER A 63 -3.41 -10.33 -6.20
CA SER A 63 -3.99 -11.22 -5.17
C SER A 63 -4.23 -10.52 -3.83
N ARG A 64 -3.76 -9.27 -3.66
CA ARG A 64 -3.82 -8.55 -2.38
C ARG A 64 -4.38 -7.14 -2.49
N ILE A 65 -4.82 -6.72 -3.67
CA ILE A 65 -5.46 -5.42 -3.85
C ILE A 65 -6.80 -5.34 -3.09
N ASN A 66 -7.46 -6.48 -2.88
CA ASN A 66 -8.69 -6.61 -2.09
C ASN A 66 -8.53 -6.23 -0.61
N VAL A 67 -7.29 -6.20 -0.11
CA VAL A 67 -6.94 -5.71 1.23
C VAL A 67 -6.17 -4.37 1.16
N GLY A 68 -6.14 -3.71 0.01
CA GLY A 68 -5.53 -2.39 -0.16
C GLY A 68 -4.02 -2.39 -0.46
N SER A 69 -3.45 -3.52 -0.94
CA SER A 69 -2.03 -3.57 -1.37
C SER A 69 -1.84 -2.88 -2.72
N VAL A 70 -2.01 -1.58 -2.76
CA VAL A 70 -1.82 -0.67 -3.89
C VAL A 70 -1.18 0.62 -3.39
N ASP A 71 -0.23 1.16 -4.15
CA ASP A 71 0.40 2.45 -3.86
C ASP A 71 1.06 3.01 -5.12
N TRP A 72 1.45 4.30 -5.10
CA TRP A 72 2.25 4.92 -6.15
C TRP A 72 3.68 5.19 -5.67
N GLN A 73 4.63 4.99 -6.57
CA GLN A 73 6.06 5.08 -6.27
C GLN A 73 6.50 6.54 -6.12
N ARG A 74 7.04 6.89 -4.93
CA ARG A 74 7.55 8.22 -4.56
C ARG A 74 8.87 8.17 -3.77
N LYS A 75 9.52 7.01 -3.78
CA LYS A 75 10.73 6.77 -2.97
C LYS A 75 12.01 7.03 -3.75
N GLU A 76 12.11 6.50 -4.97
CA GLU A 76 13.32 6.53 -5.79
C GLU A 76 12.96 6.93 -7.24
N LYS A 77 13.96 7.22 -8.07
CA LYS A 77 13.75 7.51 -9.51
C LYS A 77 13.03 6.37 -10.23
N LYS A 78 13.43 5.13 -9.94
CA LYS A 78 12.78 3.90 -10.38
C LYS A 78 13.05 2.78 -9.38
N VAL A 79 12.12 1.86 -9.24
CA VAL A 79 12.24 0.63 -8.45
C VAL A 79 11.79 -0.55 -9.29
N ILE A 80 12.03 -1.78 -8.83
CA ILE A 80 11.45 -2.97 -9.46
C ILE A 80 10.56 -3.74 -8.48
N VAL A 81 9.53 -4.37 -9.06
CA VAL A 81 8.59 -5.24 -8.34
C VAL A 81 8.52 -6.61 -9.02
N SER A 82 8.04 -7.61 -8.27
CA SER A 82 7.83 -8.97 -8.82
C SER A 82 7.02 -8.94 -10.13
N PRO A 83 7.29 -9.86 -11.06
CA PRO A 83 6.55 -9.98 -12.33
C PRO A 83 5.04 -10.10 -12.18
N LEU A 84 4.57 -10.57 -11.02
CA LEU A 84 3.14 -10.75 -10.72
C LEU A 84 2.38 -9.43 -10.54
N TYR A 85 3.08 -8.34 -10.25
CA TYR A 85 2.44 -7.04 -10.01
C TYR A 85 1.90 -6.43 -11.31
N ASN A 86 0.80 -5.71 -11.19
CA ASN A 86 0.36 -4.78 -12.22
C ASN A 86 0.95 -3.41 -11.95
N VAL A 87 1.51 -2.79 -12.99
CA VAL A 87 2.09 -1.44 -12.96
C VAL A 87 1.35 -0.58 -13.97
N PHE A 88 1.04 0.66 -13.62
CA PHE A 88 0.35 1.58 -14.51
C PHE A 88 0.73 3.04 -14.24
N SER A 89 0.66 3.85 -15.29
CA SER A 89 0.77 5.31 -15.23
C SER A 89 -0.60 5.94 -15.04
N VAL A 90 -0.62 7.21 -14.66
CA VAL A 90 -1.83 8.00 -14.42
C VAL A 90 -1.79 9.25 -15.28
N SER A 91 -2.91 9.59 -15.91
CA SER A 91 -3.09 10.81 -16.67
C SER A 91 -2.81 12.07 -15.82
N PRO A 92 -2.27 13.15 -16.42
CA PRO A 92 -2.09 14.42 -15.73
C PRO A 92 -3.38 15.03 -15.15
N ASP A 93 -4.55 14.66 -15.67
CA ASP A 93 -5.85 15.14 -15.20
C ASP A 93 -6.35 14.44 -13.93
N LEU A 94 -5.70 13.35 -13.53
CA LEU A 94 -6.03 12.59 -12.33
C LEU A 94 -4.87 12.69 -11.33
N GLU A 95 -5.11 13.37 -10.22
CA GLU A 95 -4.14 13.55 -9.15
C GLU A 95 -3.84 12.19 -8.49
N ARG A 96 -2.54 11.84 -8.34
CA ARG A 96 -2.08 10.51 -7.88
C ARG A 96 -2.57 10.19 -6.47
N GLN A 97 -2.45 11.15 -5.56
CA GLN A 97 -2.88 10.93 -4.17
C GLN A 97 -4.40 10.83 -4.05
N TYR A 98 -5.16 11.52 -4.93
CA TYR A 98 -6.61 11.36 -5.04
C TYR A 98 -6.98 9.94 -5.49
N LEU A 99 -6.31 9.42 -6.51
CA LEU A 99 -6.48 8.05 -6.96
C LEU A 99 -6.09 7.04 -5.87
N TYR A 100 -5.02 7.29 -5.13
CA TYR A 100 -4.60 6.45 -4.01
C TYR A 100 -5.70 6.30 -2.96
N TYR A 101 -6.28 7.41 -2.50
CA TYR A 101 -7.39 7.39 -1.55
C TYR A 101 -8.63 6.69 -2.11
N TYR A 102 -8.95 6.94 -3.39
CA TYR A 102 -10.04 6.24 -4.05
C TYR A 102 -9.83 4.72 -4.04
N LEU A 103 -8.66 4.23 -4.45
CA LEU A 103 -8.34 2.81 -4.51
C LEU A 103 -8.31 2.13 -3.13
N LYS A 104 -8.06 2.89 -2.07
CA LYS A 104 -8.08 2.41 -0.69
C LYS A 104 -9.42 2.59 0.01
N SER A 105 -10.40 3.21 -0.61
CA SER A 105 -11.72 3.39 -0.01
C SER A 105 -12.46 2.07 0.14
N ASP A 106 -13.28 1.94 1.19
CA ASP A 106 -14.10 0.76 1.43
C ASP A 106 -15.02 0.44 0.24
N PHE A 107 -15.54 1.47 -0.41
CA PHE A 107 -16.34 1.32 -1.62
C PHE A 107 -15.61 0.55 -2.72
N VAL A 108 -14.35 0.92 -3.00
CA VAL A 108 -13.53 0.26 -4.03
C VAL A 108 -13.08 -1.12 -3.58
N LEU A 109 -12.67 -1.28 -2.31
CA LEU A 109 -12.25 -2.58 -1.77
C LEU A 109 -13.39 -3.60 -1.79
N GLN A 110 -14.61 -3.22 -1.46
CA GLN A 110 -15.79 -4.08 -1.57
C GLN A 110 -16.09 -4.44 -3.03
N ARG A 111 -15.98 -3.47 -3.96
CA ARG A 111 -16.16 -3.72 -5.39
C ARG A 111 -15.09 -4.68 -5.93
N ILE A 112 -13.83 -4.54 -5.52
CA ILE A 112 -12.74 -5.46 -5.87
C ILE A 112 -13.09 -6.88 -5.40
N LYS A 113 -13.53 -7.05 -4.16
CA LYS A 113 -13.95 -8.34 -3.62
C LYS A 113 -15.07 -8.95 -4.46
N ALA A 114 -16.09 -8.18 -4.82
CA ALA A 114 -17.22 -8.67 -5.61
C ALA A 114 -16.81 -9.12 -7.02
N VAL A 115 -15.88 -8.40 -7.66
CA VAL A 115 -15.42 -8.73 -9.04
C VAL A 115 -14.40 -9.87 -9.04
N ALA A 116 -13.57 -9.97 -7.99
CA ALA A 116 -12.54 -11.02 -7.88
C ALA A 116 -13.10 -12.41 -7.52
N THR A 117 -14.27 -12.48 -6.90
CA THR A 117 -14.87 -13.73 -6.35
C THR A 117 -15.29 -14.78 -7.42
N GLY A 118 -15.11 -14.52 -8.71
CA GLY A 118 -15.46 -15.43 -9.81
C GLY A 118 -14.29 -16.15 -10.47
N SER A 119 -13.06 -15.95 -10.06
CA SER A 119 -11.87 -16.58 -10.64
C SER A 119 -11.24 -17.58 -9.67
N VAL A 120 -10.64 -18.65 -10.20
CA VAL A 120 -9.93 -19.72 -9.45
C VAL A 120 -8.82 -19.17 -8.51
N ARG A 121 -8.48 -17.90 -8.63
CA ARG A 121 -7.66 -17.10 -7.70
C ARG A 121 -8.26 -15.70 -7.68
N ASP A 122 -8.50 -15.13 -6.50
CA ASP A 122 -9.01 -13.77 -6.25
C ASP A 122 -8.05 -12.66 -6.79
N ASN A 123 -7.77 -12.70 -8.08
CA ASN A 123 -6.81 -11.82 -8.75
C ASN A 123 -7.54 -10.74 -9.55
N LEU A 124 -7.42 -9.48 -9.17
CA LEU A 124 -7.90 -8.37 -9.97
C LEU A 124 -6.95 -8.07 -11.13
N LYS A 125 -7.36 -8.38 -12.36
CA LYS A 125 -6.64 -7.96 -13.56
C LYS A 125 -6.78 -6.46 -13.77
N LEU A 126 -5.77 -5.83 -14.39
CA LEU A 126 -5.82 -4.39 -14.67
C LEU A 126 -6.99 -4.01 -15.60
N SER A 127 -7.35 -4.88 -16.54
CA SER A 127 -8.52 -4.69 -17.41
C SER A 127 -9.84 -4.61 -16.64
N MET A 128 -9.96 -5.32 -15.51
CA MET A 128 -11.14 -5.21 -14.63
C MET A 128 -11.14 -3.87 -13.89
N LEU A 129 -9.97 -3.39 -13.45
CA LEU A 129 -9.83 -2.09 -12.79
C LEU A 129 -10.19 -0.93 -13.72
N TYR A 130 -9.97 -1.07 -15.03
CA TYR A 130 -10.37 -0.07 -16.03
C TYR A 130 -11.87 0.24 -16.03
N GLU A 131 -12.72 -0.75 -15.68
CA GLU A 131 -14.17 -0.60 -15.65
C GLU A 131 -14.69 0.07 -14.36
N PHE A 132 -13.82 0.45 -13.45
CA PHE A 132 -14.24 1.08 -12.20
C PHE A 132 -14.65 2.53 -12.45
N PRO A 133 -15.83 2.95 -11.95
CA PRO A 133 -16.27 4.33 -12.05
C PRO A 133 -15.55 5.19 -11.02
N ILE A 134 -14.94 6.28 -11.45
CA ILE A 134 -14.36 7.27 -10.56
C ILE A 134 -15.02 8.64 -10.77
N GLU A 135 -15.23 9.39 -9.70
CA GLU A 135 -15.61 10.80 -9.80
C GLU A 135 -14.37 11.63 -10.12
N LEU A 136 -14.42 12.38 -11.22
CA LEU A 136 -13.31 13.21 -11.66
C LEU A 136 -13.70 14.70 -11.61
N PRO A 137 -13.55 15.36 -10.47
CA PRO A 137 -13.67 16.81 -10.40
C PRO A 137 -12.42 17.49 -10.99
N ALA A 138 -12.46 18.80 -11.21
CA ALA A 138 -11.30 19.56 -11.63
C ALA A 138 -10.11 19.34 -10.68
N LEU A 139 -8.88 19.36 -11.20
CA LEU A 139 -7.64 19.08 -10.44
C LEU A 139 -7.53 19.88 -9.14
N GLU A 140 -7.94 21.14 -9.16
CA GLU A 140 -7.92 21.97 -7.95
C GLU A 140 -8.80 21.39 -6.84
N LYS A 141 -9.99 20.87 -7.19
CA LYS A 141 -10.89 20.22 -6.24
C LYS A 141 -10.32 18.87 -5.78
N GLN A 142 -9.70 18.09 -6.65
CA GLN A 142 -9.01 16.86 -6.28
C GLN A 142 -7.92 17.16 -5.22
N ARG A 143 -7.07 18.16 -5.45
CA ARG A 143 -6.02 18.60 -4.51
C ARG A 143 -6.57 19.10 -3.18
N LYS A 144 -7.72 19.81 -3.18
CA LYS A 144 -8.38 20.20 -1.93
C LYS A 144 -8.85 19.00 -1.13
N ILE A 145 -9.44 17.99 -1.80
CA ILE A 145 -9.87 16.74 -1.17
C ILE A 145 -8.65 16.01 -0.58
N VAL A 146 -7.58 15.85 -1.35
CA VAL A 146 -6.32 15.24 -0.92
C VAL A 146 -5.79 15.92 0.35
N LYS A 147 -5.71 17.25 0.34
CA LYS A 147 -5.21 18.01 1.51
C LYS A 147 -6.03 17.78 2.79
N ILE A 148 -7.34 17.54 2.65
CA ILE A 148 -8.19 17.22 3.80
C ILE A 148 -7.92 15.80 4.28
N LEU A 149 -7.86 14.84 3.35
CA LEU A 149 -7.62 13.43 3.67
C LEU A 149 -6.23 13.20 4.25
N ASP A 150 -5.19 13.88 3.73
CA ASP A 150 -3.83 13.84 4.28
C ASP A 150 -3.84 14.29 5.75
N LYS A 151 -4.50 15.42 6.07
CA LYS A 151 -4.61 15.88 7.46
C LYS A 151 -5.32 14.88 8.37
N VAL A 152 -6.37 14.23 7.88
CA VAL A 152 -7.08 13.20 8.66
C VAL A 152 -6.17 12.00 8.88
N SER A 153 -5.44 11.55 7.86
CA SER A 153 -4.48 10.45 7.96
C SER A 153 -3.37 10.77 8.96
N ASP A 154 -2.82 11.99 8.92
CA ASP A 154 -1.78 12.44 9.86
C ASP A 154 -2.30 12.44 11.32
N VAL A 155 -3.56 12.82 11.54
CA VAL A 155 -4.17 12.78 12.88
C VAL A 155 -4.35 11.34 13.36
N ILE A 156 -4.82 10.45 12.50
CA ILE A 156 -4.98 9.02 12.81
C ILE A 156 -3.62 8.42 13.18
N GLU A 157 -2.58 8.62 12.36
CA GLU A 157 -1.24 8.09 12.60
C GLU A 157 -0.67 8.58 13.94
N LYS A 158 -0.82 9.88 14.25
CA LYS A 158 -0.39 10.44 15.54
C LYS A 158 -1.12 9.81 16.71
N LYS A 159 -2.43 9.57 16.58
CA LYS A 159 -3.21 8.94 17.64
C LYS A 159 -2.83 7.47 17.85
N GLU A 160 -2.54 6.74 16.80
CA GLU A 160 -2.01 5.37 16.89
C GLU A 160 -0.65 5.34 17.61
N GLN A 161 0.25 6.27 17.28
CA GLN A 161 1.54 6.41 17.97
C GLN A 161 1.38 6.79 19.45
N GLU A 162 0.47 7.71 19.78
CA GLU A 162 0.15 8.07 21.17
C GLU A 162 -0.37 6.86 21.97
N LEU A 163 -1.24 6.05 21.36
CA LEU A 163 -1.76 4.82 22.00
C LEU A 163 -0.64 3.82 22.26
N GLU A 164 0.26 3.59 21.32
CA GLU A 164 1.41 2.69 21.50
C GLU A 164 2.36 3.19 22.61
N GLN A 165 2.57 4.50 22.70
CA GLN A 165 3.36 5.10 23.77
C GLN A 165 2.68 4.91 25.15
N LEU A 166 1.37 5.09 25.22
CA LEU A 166 0.61 4.87 26.44
C LEU A 166 0.66 3.40 26.89
N ASP A 167 0.49 2.46 25.97
CA ASP A 167 0.64 1.04 26.25
C ASP A 167 2.03 0.69 26.77
N THR A 168 3.06 1.29 26.19
CA THR A 168 4.44 1.11 26.63
C THR A 168 4.64 1.69 28.04
N LEU A 169 4.08 2.87 28.31
CA LEU A 169 4.13 3.49 29.63
C LEU A 169 3.43 2.64 30.69
N VAL A 170 2.23 2.13 30.40
CA VAL A 170 1.48 1.25 31.33
C VAL A 170 2.28 0.00 31.65
N LYS A 171 2.86 -0.67 30.63
CA LYS A 171 3.72 -1.86 30.82
C LYS A 171 4.95 -1.55 31.67
N SER A 172 5.61 -0.41 31.39
CA SER A 172 6.79 0.02 32.14
C SER A 172 6.44 0.31 33.62
N ARG A 173 5.36 1.04 33.86
CA ARG A 173 4.88 1.32 35.24
C ARG A 173 4.47 0.08 35.96
N PHE A 174 3.80 -0.86 35.30
CA PHE A 174 3.47 -2.15 35.90
C PHE A 174 4.74 -2.93 36.34
N ALA A 175 5.73 -3.01 35.43
CA ALA A 175 6.99 -3.67 35.76
C ALA A 175 7.78 -2.94 36.85
N GLU A 176 7.73 -1.62 36.95
CA GLU A 176 8.34 -0.84 38.02
C GLU A 176 7.68 -1.10 39.39
N MET A 177 6.35 -1.20 39.41
CA MET A 177 5.59 -1.38 40.68
C MET A 177 5.56 -2.83 41.18
N PHE A 178 5.49 -3.79 40.27
CA PHE A 178 5.25 -5.19 40.59
C PHE A 178 6.42 -6.13 40.21
N GLY A 179 7.44 -5.60 39.53
CA GLY A 179 8.53 -6.39 38.96
C GLY A 179 8.15 -7.07 37.65
N ASP A 180 9.15 -7.64 36.97
CA ASP A 180 8.94 -8.44 35.78
C ASP A 180 8.23 -9.76 36.14
N PRO A 181 7.04 -10.05 35.61
CA PRO A 181 6.29 -11.27 35.94
C PRO A 181 7.03 -12.56 35.54
N ILE A 182 7.96 -12.51 34.60
CA ILE A 182 8.77 -13.68 34.19
C ILE A 182 9.92 -13.91 35.15
N GLN A 183 10.61 -12.87 35.59
CA GLN A 183 11.73 -12.94 36.50
C GLN A 183 11.29 -12.97 37.95
N ASN A 184 10.08 -12.53 38.25
CA ASN A 184 9.47 -12.49 39.59
C ASN A 184 10.44 -12.01 40.70
N PRO A 185 11.06 -10.83 40.58
CA PRO A 185 12.11 -10.37 41.48
C PRO A 185 11.62 -10.17 42.93
N TYR A 186 10.31 -10.04 43.12
CA TYR A 186 9.68 -9.87 44.45
C TYR A 186 9.10 -11.14 45.01
N ASN A 187 9.30 -12.30 44.38
CA ASN A 187 8.82 -13.62 44.82
C ASN A 187 7.30 -13.68 45.09
N TRP A 188 6.51 -13.03 44.22
CA TRP A 188 5.05 -13.13 44.30
C TRP A 188 4.60 -14.59 44.14
N SER A 189 3.68 -15.01 45.04
CA SER A 189 3.12 -16.36 44.96
C SER A 189 2.27 -16.52 43.69
N ILE A 190 2.65 -17.46 42.83
CA ILE A 190 1.84 -17.90 41.69
C ILE A 190 0.75 -18.81 42.26
N LYS A 191 -0.52 -18.39 42.18
CA LYS A 191 -1.68 -19.22 42.47
C LYS A 191 -2.16 -19.91 41.20
#